data_82e7de682ff4a477ab9cc9dd6a22effb
#
_entry.id   82e7de682ff4a477ab9cc9dd6a22effb
#
_cell.length_a   1.000
_cell.length_b   1.000
_cell.length_c   1.000
_cell.angle_alpha   90.00
_cell.angle_beta   90.00
_cell.angle_gamma   90.00
#
_symmetry.space_group_name_H-M   'P 1'
#
loop_
_entity.id
_entity.type
_entity.pdbx_description
1 polymer ?
#
loop_
_entity_poly.entity_id
_entity_poly.type
_entity_poly.pdbx_seq_one_letter_code
_entity_poly.pdbx_strand_id
1 'polypeptide(L)'
;SSAASDVYKRQVVKLDAKKAGKKTERYQAIALAAAKQSGRGIIPEVTAPVTWKEALAMAKELDMNMIPYEEAEGVAYSKEVFASIKGKKSLGIFIGPEGGFAREEVETAVAMGAKMVTLGHRILRTETAGMAVMSIIMFELEEDR
;
A
#
# COMPACT_ATOMS: atom_id res chain seq x y z
N SER A 1 0.27 -0.97 5.95
CA SER A 1 1.32 -1.57 6.78
C SER A 1 2.66 -1.74 6.05
N SER A 2 2.68 -1.99 4.74
CA SER A 2 3.91 -2.10 3.96
C SER A 2 4.71 -0.79 3.94
N ALA A 3 4.04 0.37 3.87
CA ALA A 3 4.70 1.66 3.93
C ALA A 3 5.51 1.85 5.22
N ALA A 4 4.98 1.38 6.36
CA ALA A 4 5.69 1.45 7.63
C ALA A 4 6.94 0.57 7.63
N SER A 5 6.91 -0.60 6.99
CA SER A 5 8.07 -1.48 6.93
C SER A 5 9.17 -0.93 6.02
N ASP A 6 8.82 -0.28 4.92
CA ASP A 6 9.80 0.30 4.01
C ASP A 6 10.44 1.56 4.56
N VAL A 7 9.68 2.41 5.21
CA VAL A 7 10.22 3.56 5.94
C VAL A 7 11.20 3.07 7.01
N TYR A 8 10.86 2.00 7.70
CA TYR A 8 11.73 1.40 8.71
C TYR A 8 13.05 0.90 8.11
N LYS A 9 13.01 0.21 6.97
CA LYS A 9 14.21 -0.31 6.31
C LYS A 9 15.16 0.76 5.77
N ARG A 10 14.60 1.84 5.26
CA ARG A 10 15.39 2.90 4.61
C ARG A 10 15.89 3.96 5.56
N GLN A 11 15.27 4.11 6.69
CA GLN A 11 15.81 4.96 7.74
C GLN A 11 17.02 4.28 8.34
N VAL A 12 18.14 5.01 8.41
CA VAL A 12 19.36 4.57 9.08
C VAL A 12 19.12 4.34 10.59
N VAL A 13 18.03 4.88 11.12
CA VAL A 13 17.61 4.71 12.51
C VAL A 13 16.76 3.44 12.63
N LYS A 14 17.31 2.41 13.24
CA LYS A 14 16.57 1.22 13.65
C LYS A 14 15.71 1.55 14.86
N LEU A 15 14.41 1.40 14.74
CA LEU A 15 13.52 1.45 15.89
C LEU A 15 13.71 0.18 16.73
N ASP A 16 13.90 0.32 18.04
CA ASP A 16 13.83 -0.82 18.94
C ASP A 16 12.37 -1.33 19.05
N ALA A 17 12.18 -2.51 19.62
CA ALA A 17 10.86 -3.14 19.75
C ALA A 17 9.86 -2.26 20.51
N LYS A 18 10.31 -1.52 21.52
CA LYS A 18 9.48 -0.61 22.33
C LYS A 18 8.98 0.58 21.50
N LYS A 19 9.87 1.22 20.71
CA LYS A 19 9.51 2.34 19.85
C LYS A 19 8.59 1.88 18.71
N ALA A 20 8.85 0.72 18.12
CA ALA A 20 7.98 0.12 17.10
C ALA A 20 6.59 -0.17 17.65
N GLY A 21 6.47 -0.70 18.86
CA GLY A 21 5.20 -0.94 19.53
C GLY A 21 4.40 0.34 19.77
N LYS A 22 5.05 1.40 20.29
CA LYS A 22 4.40 2.70 20.50
C LYS A 22 3.93 3.34 19.19
N LYS A 23 4.70 3.22 18.12
CA LYS A 23 4.33 3.72 16.80
C LYS A 23 3.12 2.98 16.24
N THR A 24 3.08 1.67 16.39
CA THR A 24 1.95 0.84 15.99
C THR A 24 0.67 1.20 16.76
N GLU A 25 0.76 1.38 18.08
CA GLU A 25 -0.35 1.83 18.91
C GLU A 25 -0.90 3.19 18.47
N ARG A 26 -0.02 4.13 18.19
CA ARG A 26 -0.40 5.45 17.69
C ARG A 26 -1.14 5.37 16.37
N TYR A 27 -0.65 4.58 15.42
CA TYR A 27 -1.31 4.42 14.13
C TYR A 27 -2.65 3.69 14.26
N GLN A 28 -2.75 2.72 15.15
CA GLN A 28 -4.01 2.05 15.43
C GLN A 28 -5.05 3.01 16.02
N ALA A 29 -4.65 3.93 16.89
CA ALA A 29 -5.53 4.95 17.43
C ALA A 29 -6.02 5.93 16.34
N ILE A 30 -5.15 6.32 15.41
CA ILE A 30 -5.51 7.15 14.27
C ILE A 30 -6.52 6.42 13.35
N ALA A 31 -6.28 5.15 13.07
CA ALA A 31 -7.19 4.32 12.26
C ALA A 31 -8.58 4.20 12.91
N LEU A 32 -8.62 4.01 14.22
CA LEU A 32 -9.88 3.96 14.99
C LEU A 32 -10.65 5.28 14.91
N ALA A 33 -9.97 6.40 15.12
CA ALA A 33 -10.57 7.72 15.05
C ALA A 33 -11.13 8.02 13.65
N ALA A 34 -10.37 7.69 12.61
CA ALA A 34 -10.80 7.85 11.22
C ALA A 34 -12.01 6.98 10.88
N ALA A 35 -12.04 5.73 11.34
CA ALA A 35 -13.17 4.83 11.13
C ALA A 35 -14.44 5.34 11.81
N LYS A 36 -14.33 5.85 13.02
CA LYS A 36 -15.44 6.47 13.74
C LYS A 36 -15.98 7.71 13.03
N GLN A 37 -15.09 8.58 12.58
CA GLN A 37 -15.48 9.79 11.87
C GLN A 37 -16.20 9.50 10.54
N SER A 38 -15.71 8.53 9.79
CA SER A 38 -16.28 8.13 8.48
C SER A 38 -17.47 7.18 8.58
N GLY A 39 -17.84 6.74 9.76
CA GLY A 39 -18.96 5.82 9.96
C GLY A 39 -18.68 4.39 9.47
N ARG A 40 -17.40 3.99 9.35
CA ARG A 40 -17.04 2.64 8.93
C ARG A 40 -17.33 1.61 10.02
N GLY A 41 -17.97 0.51 9.63
CA GLY A 41 -18.24 -0.61 10.55
C GLY A 41 -17.01 -1.46 10.86
N ILE A 42 -15.97 -1.38 10.03
CA ILE A 42 -14.72 -2.14 10.19
C ILE A 42 -13.59 -1.16 10.46
N ILE A 43 -12.84 -1.40 11.54
CA ILE A 43 -11.67 -0.62 11.90
C ILE A 43 -10.44 -1.27 11.25
N PRO A 44 -9.67 -0.54 10.42
CA PRO A 44 -8.44 -1.08 9.86
C PRO A 44 -7.46 -1.50 10.95
N GLU A 45 -6.90 -2.68 10.81
CA GLU A 45 -5.84 -3.15 11.70
C GLU A 45 -4.49 -2.61 11.27
N VAL A 46 -3.74 -2.07 12.22
CA VAL A 46 -2.36 -1.64 12.02
C VAL A 46 -1.45 -2.68 12.68
N THR A 47 -0.67 -3.38 11.87
CA THR A 47 0.26 -4.40 12.35
C THR A 47 1.61 -3.81 12.73
N ALA A 48 2.36 -4.54 13.54
CA ALA A 48 3.76 -4.21 13.82
C ALA A 48 4.58 -4.24 12.51
N PRO A 49 5.69 -3.48 12.43
CA PRO A 49 6.60 -3.53 11.29
C PRO A 49 7.11 -4.94 11.02
N VAL A 50 7.15 -5.31 9.74
CA VAL A 50 7.66 -6.58 9.26
C VAL A 50 8.79 -6.35 8.26
N THR A 51 9.57 -7.36 7.98
CA THR A 51 10.60 -7.30 6.94
C THR A 51 9.97 -7.25 5.55
N TRP A 52 10.72 -6.81 4.54
CA TRP A 52 10.26 -6.85 3.15
C TRP A 52 9.88 -8.26 2.71
N LYS A 53 10.69 -9.23 3.07
CA LYS A 53 10.43 -10.65 2.78
C LYS A 53 9.11 -11.14 3.38
N GLU A 54 8.85 -10.78 4.64
CA GLU A 54 7.58 -11.10 5.32
C GLU A 54 6.40 -10.39 4.67
N ALA A 55 6.55 -9.12 4.29
CA ALA A 55 5.51 -8.37 3.59
C ALA A 55 5.16 -9.02 2.24
N LEU A 56 6.16 -9.46 1.48
CA LEU A 56 5.93 -10.18 0.22
C LEU A 56 5.21 -11.52 0.45
N ALA A 57 5.56 -12.25 1.51
CA ALA A 57 4.89 -13.48 1.86
C ALA A 57 3.41 -13.25 2.21
N MET A 58 3.11 -12.20 2.96
CA MET A 58 1.73 -11.80 3.26
C MET A 58 0.97 -11.43 1.98
N ALA A 59 1.60 -10.68 1.09
CA ALA A 59 0.99 -10.24 -0.16
C ALA A 59 0.67 -11.40 -1.11
N LYS A 60 1.45 -12.47 -1.10
CA LYS A 60 1.19 -13.68 -1.89
C LYS A 60 -0.15 -14.33 -1.61
N GLU A 61 -0.66 -14.19 -0.42
CA GLU A 61 -1.96 -14.73 -0.01
C GLU A 61 -3.15 -13.89 -0.52
N LEU A 62 -2.88 -12.71 -1.08
CA LEU A 62 -3.91 -11.83 -1.62
C LEU A 62 -4.18 -12.13 -3.09
N ASP A 63 -5.39 -11.85 -3.54
CA ASP A 63 -5.81 -12.13 -4.92
C ASP A 63 -5.05 -11.29 -5.95
N MET A 64 -4.72 -10.06 -5.61
CA MET A 64 -4.01 -9.15 -6.49
C MET A 64 -3.20 -8.15 -5.69
N ASN A 65 -2.02 -7.78 -6.21
CA ASN A 65 -1.16 -6.78 -5.60
C ASN A 65 -0.77 -5.72 -6.62
N MET A 66 -0.69 -4.48 -6.18
CA MET A 66 -0.29 -3.33 -6.96
C MET A 66 0.85 -2.59 -6.29
N ILE A 67 1.75 -2.05 -7.11
CA ILE A 67 2.85 -1.21 -6.66
C ILE A 67 2.91 0.03 -7.54
N PRO A 68 2.48 1.20 -7.05
CA PRO A 68 2.67 2.46 -7.76
C PRO A 68 4.17 2.76 -7.89
N TYR A 69 4.63 2.96 -9.12
CA TYR A 69 6.03 3.18 -9.41
C TYR A 69 6.20 4.08 -10.64
N GLU A 70 7.19 4.97 -10.61
CA GLU A 70 7.39 5.98 -11.65
C GLU A 70 7.73 5.38 -13.03
N GLU A 71 8.47 4.27 -13.03
CA GLU A 71 8.88 3.56 -14.26
C GLU A 71 7.85 2.54 -14.75
N ALA A 72 6.62 2.59 -14.24
CA ALA A 72 5.57 1.70 -14.67
C ALA A 72 5.19 1.93 -16.14
N GLU A 73 4.64 0.90 -16.78
CA GLU A 73 4.00 1.05 -18.08
C GLU A 73 2.92 2.12 -18.05
N GLY A 74 2.61 2.72 -19.18
CA GLY A 74 1.79 3.91 -19.28
C GLY A 74 0.40 3.84 -18.63
N VAL A 75 -0.30 4.97 -18.65
CA VAL A 75 -1.62 5.15 -18.02
C VAL A 75 -2.67 4.15 -18.55
N ALA A 76 -2.62 3.80 -19.84
CA ALA A 76 -3.56 2.85 -20.43
C ALA A 76 -3.49 1.48 -19.75
N TYR A 77 -2.28 0.95 -19.53
CA TYR A 77 -2.06 -0.30 -18.80
C TYR A 77 -2.59 -0.21 -17.36
N SER A 78 -2.28 0.89 -16.69
CA SER A 78 -2.73 1.08 -15.30
C SER A 78 -4.26 1.14 -15.20
N LYS A 79 -4.94 1.76 -16.15
CA LYS A 79 -6.41 1.74 -16.24
C LYS A 79 -6.95 0.31 -16.39
N GLU A 80 -6.31 -0.52 -17.20
CA GLU A 80 -6.68 -1.93 -17.35
C GLU A 80 -6.51 -2.70 -16.04
N VAL A 81 -5.39 -2.47 -15.33
CA VAL A 81 -5.14 -3.09 -14.02
C VAL A 81 -6.23 -2.70 -13.02
N PHE A 82 -6.54 -1.41 -12.89
CA PHE A 82 -7.61 -0.96 -12.00
C PHE A 82 -8.99 -1.50 -12.38
N ALA A 83 -9.29 -1.57 -13.67
CA ALA A 83 -10.55 -2.15 -14.14
C ALA A 83 -10.66 -3.66 -13.84
N SER A 84 -9.55 -4.36 -13.70
CA SER A 84 -9.51 -5.81 -13.44
C SER A 84 -9.75 -6.19 -11.99
N ILE A 85 -9.88 -5.23 -11.07
CA ILE A 85 -10.03 -5.52 -9.63
C ILE A 85 -11.43 -6.03 -9.25
N LYS A 86 -12.43 -5.82 -10.08
CA LYS A 86 -13.78 -6.33 -9.84
C LYS A 86 -13.77 -7.84 -9.73
N GLY A 87 -14.42 -8.36 -8.70
CA GLY A 87 -14.44 -9.79 -8.41
C GLY A 87 -13.25 -10.31 -7.62
N LYS A 88 -12.22 -9.51 -7.38
CA LYS A 88 -11.14 -9.86 -6.47
C LYS A 88 -11.61 -9.69 -5.02
N LYS A 89 -11.30 -10.67 -4.18
CA LYS A 89 -11.70 -10.67 -2.77
C LYS A 89 -10.73 -9.89 -1.87
N SER A 90 -9.48 -9.79 -2.29
CA SER A 90 -8.43 -9.12 -1.52
C SER A 90 -7.42 -8.44 -2.43
N LEU A 91 -6.98 -7.25 -2.03
CA LEU A 91 -6.00 -6.44 -2.76
C LEU A 91 -4.87 -6.02 -1.82
N GLY A 92 -3.64 -6.11 -2.30
CA GLY A 92 -2.47 -5.54 -1.66
C GLY A 92 -1.98 -4.31 -2.42
N ILE A 93 -1.55 -3.30 -1.69
CA ILE A 93 -1.00 -2.07 -2.26
C ILE A 93 0.30 -1.76 -1.53
N PHE A 94 1.38 -1.65 -2.30
CA PHE A 94 2.68 -1.26 -1.78
C PHE A 94 2.92 0.22 -2.01
N ILE A 95 3.05 0.98 -0.95
CA ILE A 95 3.38 2.42 -1.02
C ILE A 95 4.78 2.62 -0.45
N GLY A 96 5.67 3.21 -1.23
CA GLY A 96 7.05 3.45 -0.85
C GLY A 96 7.24 4.67 0.06
N PRO A 97 8.41 4.78 0.69
CA PRO A 97 8.79 5.96 1.46
C PRO A 97 9.07 7.15 0.53
N GLU A 98 9.40 8.31 1.10
CA GLU A 98 9.65 9.55 0.36
C GLU A 98 10.72 9.42 -0.74
N GLY A 99 11.71 8.57 -0.53
CA GLY A 99 12.74 8.25 -1.52
C GLY A 99 12.32 7.21 -2.58
N GLY A 100 11.06 6.76 -2.56
CA GLY A 100 10.56 5.69 -3.42
C GLY A 100 11.08 4.31 -3.02
N PHE A 101 10.69 3.28 -3.73
CA PHE A 101 11.23 1.92 -3.57
C PHE A 101 12.62 1.81 -4.18
N ALA A 102 13.47 0.94 -3.61
CA ALA A 102 14.66 0.49 -4.30
C ALA A 102 14.26 -0.38 -5.50
N ARG A 103 15.07 -0.35 -6.56
CA ARG A 103 14.78 -1.13 -7.76
C ARG A 103 14.63 -2.62 -7.47
N GLU A 104 15.50 -3.17 -6.62
CA GLU A 104 15.45 -4.58 -6.21
C GLU A 104 14.16 -4.91 -5.44
N GLU A 105 13.64 -3.99 -4.65
CA GLU A 105 12.37 -4.17 -3.95
C GLU A 105 11.20 -4.29 -4.94
N VAL A 106 11.17 -3.41 -5.94
CA VAL A 106 10.16 -3.47 -7.00
C VAL A 106 10.28 -4.76 -7.81
N GLU A 107 11.49 -5.14 -8.20
CA GLU A 107 11.76 -6.37 -8.95
C GLU A 107 11.26 -7.61 -8.21
N THR A 108 11.50 -7.70 -6.90
CA THR A 108 11.00 -8.82 -6.10
C THR A 108 9.47 -8.83 -5.98
N ALA A 109 8.85 -7.67 -5.83
CA ALA A 109 7.39 -7.55 -5.80
C ALA A 109 6.76 -7.97 -7.14
N VAL A 110 7.31 -7.51 -8.24
CA VAL A 110 6.84 -7.88 -9.60
C VAL A 110 7.08 -9.36 -9.88
N ALA A 111 8.21 -9.90 -9.46
CA ALA A 111 8.52 -11.34 -9.63
C ALA A 111 7.50 -12.23 -8.91
N MET A 112 6.91 -11.77 -7.82
CA MET A 112 5.85 -12.52 -7.12
C MET A 112 4.44 -12.24 -7.65
N GLY A 113 4.30 -11.38 -8.67
CA GLY A 113 3.03 -11.11 -9.35
C GLY A 113 2.41 -9.74 -9.11
N ALA A 114 3.05 -8.84 -8.36
CA ALA A 114 2.56 -7.48 -8.20
C ALA A 114 2.55 -6.72 -9.54
N LYS A 115 1.49 -5.94 -9.75
CA LYS A 115 1.34 -5.13 -10.95
C LYS A 115 1.90 -3.74 -10.70
N MET A 116 2.87 -3.30 -11.50
CA MET A 116 3.32 -1.92 -11.48
C MET A 116 2.25 -1.03 -12.12
N VAL A 117 1.86 0.02 -11.42
CA VAL A 117 0.88 0.98 -11.93
C VAL A 117 1.41 2.40 -11.80
N THR A 118 1.01 3.27 -12.72
CA THR A 118 1.23 4.70 -12.61
C THR A 118 -0.06 5.42 -12.21
N LEU A 119 0.08 6.46 -11.42
CA LEU A 119 -1.02 7.35 -11.04
C LEU A 119 -1.05 8.62 -11.91
N GLY A 120 -0.36 8.60 -13.04
CA GLY A 120 -0.22 9.71 -13.97
C GLY A 120 1.20 10.24 -14.03
N HIS A 121 1.39 11.37 -14.71
CA HIS A 121 2.73 11.94 -14.93
C HIS A 121 3.24 12.79 -13.76
N ARG A 122 2.42 13.03 -12.73
CA ARG A 122 2.80 13.82 -11.57
C ARG A 122 3.40 12.92 -10.49
N ILE A 123 4.50 13.37 -9.90
CA ILE A 123 5.08 12.71 -8.73
C ILE A 123 4.22 13.05 -7.53
N LEU A 124 3.69 12.01 -6.88
CA LEU A 124 2.89 12.16 -5.67
C LEU A 124 3.73 11.84 -4.43
N ARG A 125 3.51 12.61 -3.37
CA ARG A 125 4.07 12.26 -2.06
C ARG A 125 3.49 10.94 -1.58
N THR A 126 4.22 10.23 -0.71
CA THR A 126 3.83 8.92 -0.17
C THR A 126 2.41 8.91 0.39
N GLU A 127 2.08 9.89 1.24
CA GLU A 127 0.74 10.03 1.82
C GLU A 127 -0.34 10.30 0.77
N THR A 128 -0.01 11.08 -0.25
CA THR A 128 -0.93 11.39 -1.35
C THR A 128 -1.12 10.19 -2.28
N ALA A 129 -0.06 9.45 -2.59
CA ALA A 129 -0.13 8.26 -3.43
C ALA A 129 -1.06 7.20 -2.82
N GLY A 130 -0.97 6.97 -1.52
CA GLY A 130 -1.85 6.04 -0.82
C GLY A 130 -3.33 6.43 -0.94
N MET A 131 -3.65 7.71 -0.69
CA MET A 131 -5.01 8.20 -0.83
C MET A 131 -5.52 8.14 -2.26
N ALA A 132 -4.68 8.49 -3.24
CA ALA A 132 -5.05 8.46 -4.65
C ALA A 132 -5.37 7.04 -5.12
N VAL A 133 -4.52 6.06 -4.79
CA VAL A 133 -4.77 4.65 -5.12
C VAL A 133 -6.07 4.15 -4.48
N MET A 134 -6.27 4.42 -3.21
CA MET A 134 -7.47 4.00 -2.50
C MET A 134 -8.73 4.62 -3.10
N SER A 135 -8.68 5.89 -3.49
CA SER A 135 -9.81 6.56 -4.14
C SER A 135 -10.17 5.92 -5.48
N ILE A 136 -9.17 5.59 -6.29
CA ILE A 136 -9.38 4.92 -7.58
C ILE A 136 -10.00 3.54 -7.36
N ILE A 137 -9.47 2.75 -6.43
CA ILE A 137 -9.96 1.41 -6.11
C ILE A 137 -11.42 1.48 -5.62
N MET A 138 -11.70 2.36 -4.69
CA MET A 138 -13.05 2.50 -4.14
C MET A 138 -14.04 2.94 -5.21
N PHE A 139 -13.65 3.86 -6.09
CA PHE A 139 -14.48 4.29 -7.21
C PHE A 139 -14.77 3.14 -8.20
N GLU A 140 -13.75 2.34 -8.54
CA GLU A 140 -13.92 1.16 -9.41
C GLU A 140 -14.84 0.09 -8.81
N LEU A 141 -14.85 -0.04 -7.49
CA LEU A 141 -15.69 -1.02 -6.79
C LEU A 141 -17.08 -0.50 -6.44
N GLU A 142 -17.33 0.81 -6.62
CA GLU A 142 -18.64 1.39 -6.33
C GLU A 142 -19.68 0.89 -7.33
N GLU A 143 -20.83 0.54 -6.84
CA GLU A 143 -21.97 0.10 -7.64
C GLU A 143 -23.15 1.04 -7.39
N ASP A 144 -23.94 1.28 -8.41
CA ASP A 144 -25.18 2.02 -8.29
C ASP A 144 -26.15 1.28 -7.35
N ARG A 145 -26.70 2.00 -6.44
CA ARG A 145 -27.70 1.48 -5.51
C ARG A 145 -29.10 1.49 -6.09
#